data_1e80e0306c0dc16497eeeec1b3cce2db
#
_entry.id   1e80e0306c0dc16497eeeec1b3cce2db
#
_cell.length_a   1.000
_cell.length_b   1.000
_cell.length_c   1.000
_cell.angle_alpha   90.00
_cell.angle_beta   90.00
_cell.angle_gamma   90.00
#
_symmetry.space_group_name_H-M   'P 1'
#
loop_
_entity.id
_entity.type
_entity.pdbx_description
1 polymer ?
#
loop_
_entity_poly.entity_id
_entity_poly.type
_entity_poly.pdbx_seq_one_letter_code
_entity_poly.pdbx_strand_id
1 'polypeptide(L)' 'MEYFPAPLEKLVEQFARLPGIGGKSAQRLAFYVLGLPEAEAQEFANAILDAKKNVTCCPVCQNFTA' A
#
# COMPACT_ATOMS: atom_id res chain seq x y z
N MET A 1 11.96 13.91 -2.30
CA MET A 1 10.48 13.85 -2.27
C MET A 1 9.81 15.20 -2.33
N GLU A 2 10.58 16.23 -2.22
CA GLU A 2 10.01 17.57 -2.14
C GLU A 2 9.37 18.07 -3.43
N TYR A 3 9.65 17.39 -4.56
CA TYR A 3 9.08 17.82 -5.84
C TYR A 3 7.85 17.03 -6.26
N PHE A 4 7.38 16.16 -5.37
CA PHE A 4 6.19 15.36 -5.68
C PHE A 4 4.94 16.13 -5.31
N PRO A 5 3.88 16.02 -6.12
CA PRO A 5 2.59 16.56 -5.69
C PRO A 5 2.13 15.91 -4.39
N ALA A 6 1.32 16.65 -3.64
CA ALA A 6 0.90 16.18 -2.32
C ALA A 6 0.25 14.79 -2.34
N PRO A 7 -0.64 14.46 -3.29
CA PRO A 7 -1.21 13.11 -3.30
C PRO A 7 -0.17 12.02 -3.52
N LEU A 8 0.81 12.28 -4.38
CA LEU A 8 1.86 11.31 -4.62
C LEU A 8 2.75 11.16 -3.40
N GLU A 9 3.06 12.26 -2.75
CA GLU A 9 3.87 12.24 -1.54
C GLU A 9 3.20 11.38 -0.46
N LYS A 10 1.90 11.53 -0.30
CA LYS A 10 1.17 10.73 0.66
C LYS A 10 1.22 9.24 0.32
N LEU A 11 1.13 8.92 -0.96
CA LEU A 11 1.20 7.53 -1.38
C LEU A 11 2.58 6.94 -1.08
N VAL A 12 3.63 7.70 -1.37
CA VAL A 12 4.99 7.26 -1.07
C VAL A 12 5.15 7.02 0.42
N GLU A 13 4.60 7.91 1.23
CA GLU A 13 4.68 7.78 2.68
C GLU A 13 4.02 6.49 3.16
N GLN A 14 2.87 6.14 2.60
CA GLN A 14 2.19 4.92 2.99
C GLN A 14 3.02 3.70 2.68
N PHE A 15 3.65 3.66 1.52
CA PHE A 15 4.51 2.53 1.19
C PHE A 15 5.75 2.50 2.07
N ALA A 16 6.30 3.67 2.42
CA ALA A 16 7.49 3.72 3.24
C ALA A 16 7.25 3.23 4.67
N ARG A 17 6.00 3.24 5.11
CA ARG A 17 5.65 2.73 6.43
C ARG A 17 5.67 1.21 6.51
N LEU A 18 5.64 0.54 5.38
CA LEU A 18 5.61 -0.92 5.36
C LEU A 18 6.96 -1.48 5.80
N PRO A 19 6.95 -2.56 6.57
CA PRO A 19 8.21 -3.15 7.03
C PRO A 19 9.04 -3.62 5.85
N GLY A 20 10.33 -3.34 5.91
CA GLY A 20 11.24 -3.77 4.88
C GLY A 20 11.28 -2.91 3.64
N ILE A 21 10.47 -1.84 3.59
CA ILE A 21 10.44 -0.96 2.42
C ILE A 21 11.14 0.35 2.74
N GLY A 22 12.25 0.60 2.04
CA GLY A 22 12.96 1.85 2.19
C GLY A 22 12.36 2.94 1.33
N GLY A 23 12.94 4.15 1.44
CA GLY A 23 12.42 5.30 0.72
C GLY A 23 12.41 5.13 -0.78
N LYS A 24 13.49 4.58 -1.34
CA LYS A 24 13.56 4.39 -2.78
C LYS A 24 12.57 3.36 -3.28
N SER A 25 12.43 2.27 -2.54
CA SER A 25 11.45 1.24 -2.90
C SER A 25 10.04 1.79 -2.82
N ALA A 26 9.77 2.61 -1.79
CA ALA A 26 8.46 3.22 -1.65
C ALA A 26 8.13 4.11 -2.86
N GLN A 27 9.10 4.87 -3.33
CA GLN A 27 8.89 5.71 -4.50
C GLN A 27 8.59 4.88 -5.73
N ARG A 28 9.32 3.80 -5.92
CA ARG A 28 9.11 2.94 -7.08
C ARG A 28 7.74 2.29 -7.05
N LEU A 29 7.31 1.85 -5.87
CA LEU A 29 5.99 1.25 -5.73
C LEU A 29 4.89 2.28 -6.00
N ALA A 30 5.07 3.49 -5.50
CA ALA A 30 4.09 4.54 -5.74
C ALA A 30 3.98 4.87 -7.22
N PHE A 31 5.11 4.94 -7.92
CA PHE A 31 5.08 5.18 -9.35
C PHE A 31 4.42 4.04 -10.11
N TYR A 32 4.66 2.82 -9.66
CA TYR A 32 4.00 1.68 -10.27
C TYR A 32 2.48 1.79 -10.16
N VAL A 33 2.01 2.13 -8.96
CA VAL A 33 0.57 2.27 -8.73
C VAL A 33 0.00 3.40 -9.57
N LEU A 34 0.73 4.50 -9.70
CA LEU A 34 0.28 5.61 -10.53
C LEU A 34 0.10 5.21 -12.00
N GLY A 35 0.91 4.25 -12.46
CA GLY A 35 0.82 3.78 -13.83
C GLY A 35 -0.29 2.78 -14.08
N LEU A 36 -0.96 2.32 -13.03
CA LEU A 36 -2.04 1.37 -13.19
C LEU A 36 -3.29 2.05 -13.73
N PRO A 37 -4.08 1.34 -14.55
CA PRO A 37 -5.41 1.83 -14.88
C PRO A 37 -6.23 2.02 -13.61
N GLU A 38 -7.14 2.97 -13.67
CA GLU A 38 -7.93 3.30 -12.48
C GLU A 38 -8.65 2.08 -11.91
N ALA A 39 -9.17 1.23 -12.77
CA ALA A 39 -9.88 0.03 -12.32
C ALA A 39 -8.97 -0.89 -11.52
N GLU A 40 -7.73 -1.05 -11.98
CA GLU A 40 -6.79 -1.92 -11.28
C GLU A 40 -6.32 -1.29 -9.97
N ALA A 41 -6.13 0.01 -9.97
CA ALA A 41 -5.77 0.70 -8.73
C ALA A 41 -6.88 0.57 -7.70
N GLN A 42 -8.11 0.67 -8.13
CA GLN A 42 -9.25 0.49 -7.23
C GLN A 42 -9.33 -0.94 -6.72
N GLU A 43 -9.08 -1.90 -7.58
CA GLU A 43 -9.06 -3.30 -7.18
C GLU A 43 -8.01 -3.54 -6.10
N PHE A 44 -6.84 -2.95 -6.28
CA PHE A 44 -5.76 -3.07 -5.31
C PHE A 44 -6.18 -2.50 -3.96
N ALA A 45 -6.73 -1.28 -3.97
CA ALA A 45 -7.16 -0.64 -2.73
C ALA A 45 -8.28 -1.44 -2.06
N ASN A 46 -9.21 -1.95 -2.85
CA ASN A 46 -10.31 -2.75 -2.31
C ASN A 46 -9.82 -4.07 -1.73
N ALA A 47 -8.81 -4.66 -2.34
CA ALA A 47 -8.26 -5.91 -1.81
C ALA A 47 -7.67 -5.70 -0.41
N ILE A 48 -7.01 -4.56 -0.21
CA ILE A 48 -6.47 -4.23 1.10
C ILE A 48 -7.59 -4.11 2.12
N LEU A 49 -8.63 -3.38 1.77
CA LEU A 49 -9.73 -3.15 2.69
C LEU A 49 -10.50 -4.42 2.97
N ASP A 50 -10.72 -5.24 1.94
CA ASP A 50 -11.41 -6.50 2.09
C ASP A 50 -10.66 -7.44 3.02
N ALA A 51 -9.36 -7.54 2.83
CA ALA A 51 -8.55 -8.40 3.66
C ALA A 51 -8.64 -8.00 5.12
N LYS A 52 -8.62 -6.70 5.38
CA LYS A 52 -8.71 -6.21 6.74
C LYS A 52 -10.07 -6.49 7.38
N LYS A 53 -11.12 -6.50 6.56
CA LYS A 53 -12.47 -6.74 7.07
C LYS A 53 -12.76 -8.20 7.26
N ASN A 54 -12.29 -9.06 6.36
CA ASN A 54 -12.74 -10.44 6.27
C ASN A 54 -11.71 -11.46 6.72
N VAL A 55 -10.51 -11.02 7.03
CA VAL A 55 -9.46 -11.92 7.51
C VAL A 55 -9.04 -11.46 8.90
N THR A 56 -9.01 -12.40 9.84
CA THR A 56 -8.60 -12.10 11.20
C THR A 56 -7.10 -12.38 11.35
N CYS A 57 -6.38 -11.38 11.81
CA CYS A 57 -4.96 -11.53 12.06
C CYS A 57 -4.74 -11.74 13.54
N CYS A 58 -4.14 -12.87 13.89
CA CYS A 58 -3.84 -13.16 15.29
C CYS A 58 -2.64 -12.31 15.73
N PRO A 59 -2.81 -11.43 16.73
CA PRO A 59 -1.71 -10.55 17.14
C PRO A 59 -0.59 -11.31 17.83
N VAL A 60 -0.84 -12.49 18.35
CA VAL A 60 0.19 -13.24 19.06
C VAL A 60 1.04 -14.06 18.10
N CYS A 61 0.41 -14.81 17.22
CA CYS A 61 1.14 -15.69 16.30
C CYS A 61 1.18 -15.14 14.88
N GLN A 62 0.44 -14.09 14.61
CA GLN A 62 0.39 -13.43 13.31
C GLN A 62 -0.08 -14.35 12.20
N ASN A 63 -0.88 -15.33 12.54
CA ASN A 63 -1.54 -16.16 11.56
C ASN A 63 -2.80 -15.49 11.06
N PHE A 64 -3.14 -15.76 9.82
CA PHE A 64 -4.32 -15.16 9.21
C PHE A 64 -5.38 -16.23 9.01
N THR A 65 -6.59 -15.92 9.47
CA THR A 65 -7.73 -16.83 9.28
C THR A 65 -8.86 -16.03 8.64
N ALA A 66 -9.58 -16.71 7.78
CA ALA A 66 -10.71 -16.08 7.09
C ALA A 66 -11.96 -16.09 7.97
#